data_9866eb2ba3d625527ae891390e7df686
#
_entry.id   9866eb2ba3d625527ae891390e7df686
#
_cell.length_a   1.000
_cell.length_b   1.000
_cell.length_c   1.000
_cell.angle_alpha   90.00
_cell.angle_beta   90.00
_cell.angle_gamma   90.00
#
_symmetry.space_group_name_H-M   'P 1'
#
loop_
_entity.id
_entity.type
_entity.pdbx_description
1 polymer ?
#
loop_
_entity_poly.entity_id
_entity_poly.type
_entity_poly.pdbx_seq_one_letter_code
_entity_poly.pdbx_strand_id
1 'polypeptide(L)'
;MWNLVQESVDYIKSKTNHFEAEYGIILGSGLGSITDDIIIEFTLPYSEIPNFPVSTVQGHKSALVFGTIGDKKVMAMQGRFHFYEGYSMKEVTFPVRVMKYLGIEKLVVSNASGGVNPKYKVGSIVIIKDHINMMPEHPLRGKNEERFGPRFVNMSEPYSKNMIIKAKEIAKK
;
A
#
# COMPACT_ATOMS: atom_id res chain seq x y z
N MET A 1 -15.62 -9.31 -6.73
CA MET A 1 -14.50 -8.37 -6.42
C MET A 1 -15.00 -6.93 -6.28
N TRP A 2 -15.68 -6.35 -7.26
CA TRP A 2 -16.18 -4.97 -7.17
C TRP A 2 -17.04 -4.72 -5.91
N ASN A 3 -18.08 -5.51 -5.69
CA ASN A 3 -18.97 -5.33 -4.54
C ASN A 3 -18.22 -5.42 -3.20
N LEU A 4 -17.22 -6.31 -3.11
CA LEU A 4 -16.40 -6.44 -1.91
C LEU A 4 -15.56 -5.17 -1.64
N VAL A 5 -14.99 -4.58 -2.71
CA VAL A 5 -14.26 -3.32 -2.59
C VAL A 5 -15.20 -2.19 -2.16
N GLN A 6 -16.39 -2.10 -2.75
CA GLN A 6 -17.37 -1.08 -2.41
C GLN A 6 -17.82 -1.18 -0.94
N GLU A 7 -18.10 -2.38 -0.47
CA GLU A 7 -18.48 -2.64 0.91
C GLU A 7 -17.39 -2.20 1.90
N SER A 8 -16.12 -2.51 1.61
CA SER A 8 -15.00 -2.05 2.43
C SER A 8 -14.86 -0.53 2.41
N VAL A 9 -15.01 0.10 1.22
CA VAL A 9 -14.94 1.56 1.07
C VAL A 9 -16.03 2.27 1.86
N ASP A 10 -17.28 1.79 1.75
CA ASP A 10 -18.42 2.39 2.45
C ASP A 10 -18.27 2.25 3.97
N TYR A 11 -17.81 1.09 4.43
CA TYR A 11 -17.50 0.87 5.85
C TYR A 11 -16.44 1.85 6.36
N ILE A 12 -15.29 1.93 5.66
CA ILE A 12 -14.19 2.82 6.04
C ILE A 12 -14.66 4.27 6.09
N LYS A 13 -15.36 4.74 5.04
CA LYS A 13 -15.92 6.10 5.00
C LYS A 13 -16.83 6.39 6.20
N SER A 14 -17.69 5.44 6.57
CA SER A 14 -18.60 5.59 7.69
C SER A 14 -17.87 5.70 9.04
N LYS A 15 -16.72 5.04 9.19
CA LYS A 15 -15.93 5.00 10.43
C LYS A 15 -14.93 6.14 10.54
N THR A 16 -14.60 6.79 9.43
CA THR A 16 -13.60 7.87 9.38
C THR A 16 -14.20 9.24 9.08
N ASN A 17 -15.52 9.41 9.23
CA ASN A 17 -16.21 10.65 8.89
C ASN A 17 -15.86 11.13 7.47
N HIS A 18 -15.80 10.20 6.50
CA HIS A 18 -15.39 10.48 5.11
C HIS A 18 -14.03 11.17 5.01
N PHE A 19 -13.06 10.77 5.83
CA PHE A 19 -11.70 11.29 5.76
C PHE A 19 -11.11 11.09 4.37
N GLU A 20 -10.68 12.16 3.73
CA GLU A 20 -10.09 12.15 2.40
C GLU A 20 -8.57 12.27 2.51
N ALA A 21 -7.86 11.17 2.25
CA ALA A 21 -6.41 11.14 2.17
C ALA A 21 -5.95 11.22 0.72
N GLU A 22 -4.94 12.05 0.44
CA GLU A 22 -4.29 12.14 -0.87
C GLU A 22 -3.22 11.06 -1.04
N TYR A 23 -2.54 10.71 0.06
CA TYR A 23 -1.42 9.77 0.06
C TYR A 23 -1.79 8.47 0.76
N GLY A 24 -1.50 7.35 0.10
CA GLY A 24 -1.47 6.03 0.69
C GLY A 24 -0.04 5.60 1.01
N ILE A 25 0.17 4.97 2.15
CA ILE A 25 1.46 4.45 2.58
C ILE A 25 1.31 2.99 2.95
N ILE A 26 2.08 2.10 2.32
CA ILE A 26 2.17 0.69 2.71
C ILE A 26 3.52 0.47 3.36
N LEU A 27 3.51 0.28 4.68
CA LEU A 27 4.72 0.14 5.48
C LEU A 27 5.26 -1.29 5.40
N GLY A 28 6.55 -1.41 5.08
CA GLY A 28 7.30 -2.65 5.11
C GLY A 28 7.87 -2.96 6.50
N SER A 29 8.46 -4.16 6.61
CA SER A 29 9.12 -4.60 7.84
C SER A 29 10.20 -3.62 8.29
N GLY A 30 10.24 -3.29 9.57
CA GLY A 30 11.20 -2.36 10.16
C GLY A 30 10.88 -0.86 10.00
N LEU A 31 9.82 -0.49 9.27
CA LEU A 31 9.43 0.91 9.04
C LEU A 31 8.15 1.31 9.77
N GLY A 32 7.72 0.50 10.73
CA GLY A 32 6.51 0.78 11.54
C GLY A 32 6.57 2.08 12.32
N SER A 33 7.77 2.55 12.68
CA SER A 33 7.98 3.83 13.39
C SER A 33 7.56 5.06 12.59
N ILE A 34 7.41 4.96 11.27
CA ILE A 34 6.86 6.07 10.45
C ILE A 34 5.45 6.44 10.91
N THR A 35 4.70 5.51 11.50
CA THR A 35 3.39 5.84 12.06
C THR A 35 3.47 6.75 13.28
N ASP A 36 4.61 6.84 13.94
CA ASP A 36 4.82 7.72 15.10
C ASP A 36 4.87 9.21 14.67
N ASP A 37 5.18 9.47 13.39
CA ASP A 37 5.16 10.80 12.80
C ASP A 37 3.76 11.22 12.30
N ILE A 38 2.78 10.31 12.34
CA ILE A 38 1.40 10.61 11.94
C ILE A 38 0.65 11.19 13.13
N ILE A 39 0.09 12.38 12.96
CA ILE A 39 -0.96 12.89 13.87
C ILE A 39 -2.23 12.11 13.55
N ILE A 40 -2.48 11.04 14.32
CA ILE A 40 -3.54 10.07 14.06
C ILE A 40 -4.90 10.66 14.40
N GLU A 41 -5.84 10.57 13.45
CA GLU A 41 -7.25 10.94 13.66
C GLU A 41 -8.13 9.69 13.79
N PHE A 42 -7.87 8.63 13.00
CA PHE A 42 -8.62 7.38 13.04
C PHE A 42 -7.69 6.18 12.91
N THR A 43 -8.06 5.09 13.58
CA THR A 43 -7.41 3.78 13.45
C THR A 43 -8.49 2.72 13.29
N LEU A 44 -8.40 1.92 12.23
CA LEU A 44 -9.32 0.82 11.94
C LEU A 44 -8.56 -0.49 11.87
N PRO A 45 -8.77 -1.43 12.82
CA PRO A 45 -8.23 -2.78 12.74
C PRO A 45 -8.69 -3.48 11.45
N TYR A 46 -7.80 -4.21 10.77
CA TYR A 46 -8.18 -4.94 9.55
C TYR A 46 -9.31 -5.94 9.80
N SER A 47 -9.36 -6.55 10.98
CA SER A 47 -10.41 -7.50 11.37
C SER A 47 -11.83 -6.90 11.43
N GLU A 48 -11.94 -5.59 11.53
CA GLU A 48 -13.22 -4.89 11.54
C GLU A 48 -13.67 -4.49 10.13
N ILE A 49 -12.73 -4.40 9.17
CA ILE A 49 -13.02 -3.96 7.81
C ILE A 49 -13.54 -5.15 6.99
N PRO A 50 -14.76 -5.08 6.45
CA PRO A 50 -15.29 -6.14 5.62
C PRO A 50 -14.33 -6.52 4.48
N ASN A 51 -14.17 -7.81 4.24
CA ASN A 51 -13.38 -8.39 3.15
C ASN A 51 -11.85 -8.13 3.21
N PHE A 52 -11.34 -7.48 4.25
CA PHE A 52 -9.90 -7.40 4.46
C PHE A 52 -9.34 -8.74 4.92
N PRO A 53 -8.15 -9.14 4.43
CA PRO A 53 -7.45 -10.27 5.01
C PRO A 53 -7.10 -9.99 6.48
N VAL A 54 -7.00 -11.03 7.28
CA VAL A 54 -6.60 -10.92 8.69
C VAL A 54 -5.15 -11.37 8.80
N SER A 55 -4.25 -10.50 9.25
CA SER A 55 -2.84 -10.86 9.41
C SER A 55 -2.69 -12.04 10.39
N THR A 56 -1.94 -13.06 9.96
CA THR A 56 -1.62 -14.24 10.78
C THR A 56 -0.35 -14.06 11.61
N VAL A 57 0.40 -12.98 11.39
CA VAL A 57 1.66 -12.72 12.07
C VAL A 57 1.42 -12.06 13.43
N GLN A 58 1.77 -12.77 14.51
CA GLN A 58 1.68 -12.24 15.88
C GLN A 58 2.56 -11.00 16.06
N GLY A 59 2.04 -9.96 16.69
CA GLY A 59 2.77 -8.75 17.09
C GLY A 59 2.71 -7.59 16.09
N HIS A 60 2.07 -7.73 14.92
CA HIS A 60 1.81 -6.59 14.04
C HIS A 60 0.49 -5.90 14.41
N LYS A 61 0.55 -4.59 14.58
CA LYS A 61 -0.65 -3.74 14.64
C LYS A 61 -1.26 -3.74 13.23
N SER A 62 -2.16 -4.70 12.95
CA SER A 62 -2.81 -4.86 11.65
C SER A 62 -3.98 -3.89 11.52
N ALA A 63 -3.69 -2.65 11.09
CA ALA A 63 -4.68 -1.58 11.04
C ALA A 63 -4.43 -0.61 9.86
N LEU A 64 -5.51 0.04 9.42
CA LEU A 64 -5.44 1.28 8.66
C LEU A 64 -5.38 2.46 9.64
N VAL A 65 -4.42 3.32 9.44
CA VAL A 65 -4.24 4.55 10.21
C VAL A 65 -4.49 5.75 9.30
N PHE A 66 -5.32 6.68 9.74
CA PHE A 66 -5.65 7.90 9.02
C PHE A 66 -5.21 9.09 9.85
N GLY A 67 -4.62 10.09 9.21
CA GLY A 67 -4.13 11.27 9.90
C GLY A 67 -3.30 12.16 8.99
N THR A 68 -2.42 12.96 9.59
CA THR A 68 -1.58 13.91 8.86
C THR A 68 -0.09 13.72 9.16
N ILE A 69 0.74 13.88 8.13
CA ILE A 69 2.20 14.06 8.26
C ILE A 69 2.52 15.46 7.71
N GLY A 70 2.97 16.36 8.59
CA GLY A 70 3.10 17.78 8.22
C GLY A 70 1.74 18.36 7.84
N ASP A 71 1.61 18.81 6.59
CA ASP A 71 0.38 19.37 6.00
C ASP A 71 -0.40 18.37 5.12
N LYS A 72 0.03 17.12 5.04
CA LYS A 72 -0.52 16.12 4.12
C LYS A 72 -1.41 15.10 4.83
N LYS A 73 -2.63 14.93 4.33
CA LYS A 73 -3.53 13.86 4.78
C LYS A 73 -3.07 12.52 4.21
N VAL A 74 -2.88 11.55 5.08
CA VAL A 74 -2.36 10.23 4.75
C VAL A 74 -3.27 9.12 5.25
N MET A 75 -3.26 8.01 4.54
CA MET A 75 -3.78 6.72 4.97
C MET A 75 -2.62 5.73 4.95
N ALA A 76 -2.26 5.17 6.09
CA ALA A 76 -1.17 4.23 6.21
C ALA A 76 -1.68 2.82 6.56
N MET A 77 -1.14 1.82 5.88
CA MET A 77 -1.26 0.41 6.27
C MET A 77 -0.16 0.09 7.29
N GLN A 78 -0.55 -0.10 8.54
CA GLN A 78 0.33 -0.58 9.60
C GLN A 78 0.32 -2.11 9.61
N GLY A 79 1.24 -2.71 8.89
CA GLY A 79 1.22 -4.11 8.50
C GLY A 79 0.63 -4.31 7.09
N ARG A 80 0.99 -5.41 6.46
CA ARG A 80 0.55 -5.80 5.12
C ARG A 80 0.39 -7.30 5.02
N PHE A 81 -0.25 -7.75 3.95
CA PHE A 81 -0.47 -9.16 3.65
C PHE A 81 0.60 -9.67 2.68
N HIS A 82 1.07 -10.90 2.86
CA HIS A 82 2.10 -11.47 2.02
C HIS A 82 1.60 -12.76 1.35
N PHE A 83 2.08 -13.00 0.14
CA PHE A 83 1.75 -14.21 -0.61
C PHE A 83 2.21 -15.49 0.12
N TYR A 84 3.36 -15.44 0.80
CA TYR A 84 3.88 -16.58 1.56
C TYR A 84 3.02 -16.96 2.80
N GLU A 85 2.12 -16.08 3.23
CA GLU A 85 1.17 -16.37 4.31
C GLU A 85 0.01 -17.25 3.82
N GLY A 86 -0.05 -17.60 2.53
CA GLY A 86 -1.10 -18.41 1.92
C GLY A 86 -2.21 -17.60 1.25
N TYR A 87 -2.14 -16.28 1.26
CA TYR A 87 -3.09 -15.42 0.56
C TYR A 87 -2.87 -15.46 -0.95
N SER A 88 -3.97 -15.50 -1.72
CA SER A 88 -3.91 -15.29 -3.16
C SER A 88 -3.43 -13.88 -3.51
N MET A 89 -2.91 -13.70 -4.72
CA MET A 89 -2.52 -12.37 -5.21
C MET A 89 -3.68 -11.36 -5.22
N LYS A 90 -4.91 -11.82 -5.36
CA LYS A 90 -6.11 -10.97 -5.31
C LYS A 90 -6.36 -10.45 -3.90
N GLU A 91 -6.14 -11.26 -2.88
CA GLU A 91 -6.27 -10.86 -1.47
C GLU A 91 -5.14 -9.93 -1.05
N VAL A 92 -3.89 -10.25 -1.42
CA VAL A 92 -2.73 -9.39 -1.11
C VAL A 92 -2.89 -7.99 -1.70
N THR A 93 -3.46 -7.88 -2.91
CA THR A 93 -3.64 -6.59 -3.60
C THR A 93 -5.01 -5.94 -3.36
N PHE A 94 -5.89 -6.57 -2.61
CA PHE A 94 -7.23 -6.06 -2.31
C PHE A 94 -7.20 -4.67 -1.66
N PRO A 95 -6.37 -4.40 -0.64
CA PRO A 95 -6.29 -3.08 -0.01
C PRO A 95 -5.89 -1.97 -0.97
N VAL A 96 -5.05 -2.25 -1.98
CA VAL A 96 -4.66 -1.26 -3.00
C VAL A 96 -5.87 -0.80 -3.82
N ARG A 97 -6.78 -1.73 -4.12
CA ARG A 97 -8.04 -1.38 -4.81
C ARG A 97 -8.95 -0.53 -3.92
N VAL A 98 -9.06 -0.89 -2.64
CA VAL A 98 -9.83 -0.11 -1.66
C VAL A 98 -9.24 1.31 -1.54
N MET A 99 -7.92 1.45 -1.42
CA MET A 99 -7.23 2.75 -1.40
C MET A 99 -7.60 3.61 -2.61
N LYS A 100 -7.60 3.02 -3.82
CA LYS A 100 -7.97 3.75 -5.04
C LYS A 100 -9.39 4.33 -4.96
N TYR A 101 -10.34 3.57 -4.42
CA TYR A 101 -11.75 4.01 -4.31
C TYR A 101 -12.04 4.85 -3.06
N LEU A 102 -11.08 4.94 -2.14
CA LEU A 102 -11.06 5.95 -1.08
C LEU A 102 -10.50 7.30 -1.54
N GLY A 103 -10.02 7.39 -2.80
CA GLY A 103 -9.52 8.64 -3.35
C GLY A 103 -7.99 8.80 -3.29
N ILE A 104 -7.24 7.78 -2.90
CA ILE A 104 -5.78 7.85 -2.88
C ILE A 104 -5.24 8.06 -4.29
N GLU A 105 -4.49 9.14 -4.47
CA GLU A 105 -3.86 9.51 -5.74
C GLU A 105 -2.39 9.08 -5.83
N LYS A 106 -1.70 9.09 -4.70
CA LYS A 106 -0.27 8.79 -4.61
C LYS A 106 -0.04 7.68 -3.60
N LEU A 107 0.60 6.61 -4.04
CA LEU A 107 0.92 5.45 -3.21
C LEU A 107 2.43 5.33 -3.01
N VAL A 108 2.86 5.29 -1.76
CA VAL A 108 4.24 4.99 -1.36
C VAL A 108 4.26 3.60 -0.75
N VAL A 109 5.11 2.74 -1.29
CA VAL A 109 5.26 1.36 -0.81
C VAL A 109 6.71 1.14 -0.38
N SER A 110 6.90 0.67 0.83
CA SER A 110 8.22 0.32 1.33
C SER A 110 8.34 -1.19 1.62
N ASN A 111 9.54 -1.72 1.47
CA ASN A 111 9.86 -3.10 1.81
C ASN A 111 11.33 -3.26 2.18
N ALA A 112 11.64 -4.25 2.99
CA ALA A 112 12.99 -4.74 3.17
C ALA A 112 13.26 -5.85 2.15
N SER A 113 14.48 -5.89 1.60
CA SER A 113 14.91 -6.98 0.70
C SER A 113 16.42 -7.18 0.77
N GLY A 114 16.88 -8.36 0.34
CA GLY A 114 18.30 -8.63 0.14
C GLY A 114 18.85 -7.82 -1.04
N GLY A 115 20.05 -7.23 -0.87
CA GLY A 115 20.75 -6.51 -1.92
C GLY A 115 21.71 -7.43 -2.67
N VAL A 116 21.60 -7.51 -4.00
CA VAL A 116 22.52 -8.27 -4.86
C VAL A 116 23.68 -7.41 -5.36
N ASN A 117 23.46 -6.09 -5.45
CA ASN A 117 24.51 -5.16 -5.88
C ASN A 117 25.57 -4.99 -4.79
N PRO A 118 26.86 -5.29 -5.06
CA PRO A 118 27.92 -5.24 -4.06
C PRO A 118 28.22 -3.83 -3.51
N LYS A 119 27.69 -2.79 -4.16
CA LYS A 119 27.80 -1.40 -3.68
C LYS A 119 26.80 -1.07 -2.57
N TYR A 120 25.77 -1.90 -2.37
CA TYR A 120 24.79 -1.69 -1.32
C TYR A 120 25.31 -2.24 0.01
N LYS A 121 25.02 -1.52 1.07
CA LYS A 121 25.33 -1.91 2.46
C LYS A 121 24.02 -2.18 3.20
N VAL A 122 24.10 -2.91 4.30
CA VAL A 122 22.96 -3.05 5.23
C VAL A 122 22.51 -1.65 5.66
N GLY A 123 21.21 -1.40 5.58
CA GLY A 123 20.62 -0.08 5.87
C GLY A 123 20.60 0.88 4.68
N SER A 124 21.12 0.49 3.50
CA SER A 124 20.98 1.33 2.30
C SER A 124 19.51 1.51 1.91
N ILE A 125 19.11 2.76 1.66
CA ILE A 125 17.79 3.08 1.10
C ILE A 125 17.90 3.11 -0.41
N VAL A 126 17.03 2.35 -1.08
CA VAL A 126 17.01 2.22 -2.54
C VAL A 126 15.66 2.66 -3.09
N ILE A 127 15.67 3.58 -4.05
CA ILE A 127 14.45 3.97 -4.77
C ILE A 127 14.27 3.03 -5.95
N ILE A 128 13.18 2.25 -5.92
CA ILE A 128 12.83 1.32 -7.00
C ILE A 128 12.29 2.13 -8.18
N LYS A 129 12.77 1.84 -9.39
CA LYS A 129 12.31 2.46 -10.63
C LYS A 129 11.61 1.51 -11.59
N ASP A 130 11.83 0.21 -11.44
CA ASP A 130 11.27 -0.81 -12.30
C ASP A 130 11.35 -2.19 -11.64
N HIS A 131 10.62 -3.18 -12.18
CA HIS A 131 10.56 -4.55 -11.70
C HIS A 131 10.64 -5.56 -12.83
N ILE A 132 11.27 -6.70 -12.53
CA ILE A 132 11.08 -7.94 -13.28
C ILE A 132 10.15 -8.81 -12.44
N ASN A 133 8.94 -9.10 -12.96
CA ASN A 133 7.99 -9.94 -12.25
C ASN A 133 8.30 -11.41 -12.48
N MET A 134 8.77 -12.09 -11.44
CA MET A 134 9.01 -13.53 -11.43
C MET A 134 8.02 -14.28 -10.51
N MET A 135 6.93 -13.63 -10.11
CA MET A 135 5.91 -14.27 -9.26
C MET A 135 5.14 -15.33 -10.05
N PRO A 136 4.77 -16.48 -9.42
CA PRO A 136 4.06 -17.56 -10.08
C PRO A 136 2.61 -17.21 -10.42
N GLU A 137 2.05 -16.18 -9.78
CA GLU A 137 0.69 -15.71 -9.98
C GLU A 137 0.64 -14.22 -10.29
N HIS A 138 -0.50 -13.79 -10.85
CA HIS A 138 -0.74 -12.41 -11.23
C HIS A 138 -2.14 -11.96 -10.79
N PRO A 139 -2.29 -10.83 -10.07
CA PRO A 139 -3.58 -10.42 -9.53
C PRO A 139 -4.60 -10.02 -10.61
N LEU A 140 -4.14 -9.71 -11.82
CA LEU A 140 -4.98 -9.36 -12.97
C LEU A 140 -5.40 -10.58 -13.81
N ARG A 141 -5.02 -11.81 -13.42
CA ARG A 141 -5.42 -13.03 -14.10
C ARG A 141 -6.93 -13.27 -13.93
N GLY A 142 -7.60 -13.63 -15.02
CA GLY A 142 -9.03 -13.95 -15.03
C GLY A 142 -9.85 -12.90 -15.81
N LYS A 143 -11.18 -12.87 -15.57
CA LYS A 143 -12.08 -11.91 -16.22
C LYS A 143 -11.72 -10.48 -15.79
N ASN A 144 -11.62 -9.57 -16.76
CA ASN A 144 -11.39 -8.16 -16.47
C ASN A 144 -12.62 -7.55 -15.79
N GLU A 145 -12.39 -6.68 -14.82
CA GLU A 145 -13.39 -5.80 -14.23
C GLU A 145 -13.06 -4.36 -14.67
N GLU A 146 -13.77 -3.88 -15.66
CA GLU A 146 -13.49 -2.61 -16.34
C GLU A 146 -13.51 -1.40 -15.40
N ARG A 147 -14.26 -1.50 -14.30
CA ARG A 147 -14.29 -0.47 -13.25
C ARG A 147 -12.93 -0.29 -12.58
N PHE A 148 -12.07 -1.32 -12.58
CA PHE A 148 -10.70 -1.22 -12.05
C PHE A 148 -9.69 -0.74 -13.09
N GLY A 149 -10.07 -0.66 -14.35
CA GLY A 149 -9.22 -0.20 -15.45
C GLY A 149 -9.14 -1.17 -16.63
N PRO A 150 -8.29 -0.84 -17.61
CA PRO A 150 -8.18 -1.61 -18.85
C PRO A 150 -7.59 -3.01 -18.59
N ARG A 151 -7.92 -3.96 -19.48
CA ARG A 151 -7.38 -5.32 -19.44
C ARG A 151 -5.85 -5.36 -19.49
N PHE A 152 -5.25 -4.51 -20.32
CA PHE A 152 -3.82 -4.41 -20.52
C PHE A 152 -3.32 -3.09 -19.97
N VAL A 153 -2.66 -3.16 -18.81
CA VAL A 153 -2.10 -1.99 -18.14
C VAL A 153 -0.73 -1.68 -18.75
N ASN A 154 -0.52 -0.41 -19.10
CA ASN A 154 0.79 0.03 -19.57
C ASN A 154 1.79 0.04 -18.40
N MET A 155 2.85 -0.75 -18.52
CA MET A 155 3.91 -0.89 -17.51
C MET A 155 5.24 -0.25 -17.94
N SER A 156 5.25 0.63 -18.96
CA SER A 156 6.46 1.34 -19.36
C SER A 156 6.96 2.33 -18.30
N GLU A 157 6.07 2.79 -17.43
CA GLU A 157 6.38 3.66 -16.29
C GLU A 157 5.64 3.16 -15.03
N PRO A 158 6.07 2.05 -14.41
CA PRO A 158 5.39 1.48 -13.25
C PRO A 158 5.52 2.36 -12.00
N TYR A 159 6.49 3.27 -11.97
CA TYR A 159 6.74 4.23 -10.90
C TYR A 159 6.76 5.66 -11.41
N SER A 160 6.14 6.57 -10.66
CA SER A 160 6.08 7.99 -10.99
C SER A 160 7.48 8.62 -11.06
N LYS A 161 7.90 9.06 -12.25
CA LYS A 161 9.18 9.75 -12.45
C LYS A 161 9.29 11.00 -11.58
N ASN A 162 8.19 11.76 -11.43
CA ASN A 162 8.17 12.96 -10.61
C ASN A 162 8.39 12.65 -9.13
N MET A 163 7.79 11.58 -8.60
CA MET A 163 8.03 11.16 -7.21
C MET A 163 9.46 10.67 -7.01
N ILE A 164 10.04 9.94 -7.99
CA ILE A 164 11.44 9.51 -7.95
C ILE A 164 12.39 10.71 -7.92
N ILE A 165 12.16 11.74 -8.75
CA ILE A 165 12.98 12.97 -8.77
C ILE A 165 12.92 13.65 -7.40
N LYS A 166 11.73 13.89 -6.86
CA LYS A 166 11.54 14.50 -5.53
C LYS A 166 12.21 13.72 -4.42
N ALA A 167 12.05 12.38 -4.42
CA ALA A 167 12.69 11.53 -3.42
C ALA A 167 14.23 11.63 -3.47
N LYS A 168 14.80 11.68 -4.67
CA LYS A 168 16.27 11.90 -4.84
C LYS A 168 16.74 13.28 -4.39
N GLU A 169 15.94 14.30 -4.57
CA GLU A 169 16.25 15.66 -4.09
C GLU A 169 16.24 15.73 -2.56
N ILE A 170 15.25 15.08 -1.94
CA ILE A 170 15.14 14.99 -0.48
C ILE A 170 16.32 14.22 0.10
N ALA A 171 16.71 13.11 -0.52
CA ALA A 171 17.82 12.27 -0.05
C ALA A 171 19.21 12.93 -0.15
N LYS A 172 19.33 14.09 -0.78
CA LYS A 172 20.58 14.88 -0.85
C LYS A 172 20.73 15.90 0.30
N LYS A 173 19.65 16.12 1.05
CA LYS A 173 19.62 17.03 2.21
C LYS A 173 20.09 16.31 3.46
#